data_9df7f588012759c68e8d5a2d95f4842b
#
_entry.id   9df7f588012759c68e8d5a2d95f4842b
#
_cell.length_a   1.000
_cell.length_b   1.000
_cell.length_c   1.000
_cell.angle_alpha   90.00
_cell.angle_beta   90.00
_cell.angle_gamma   90.00
#
_symmetry.space_group_name_H-M   'P 1'
#
loop_
_entity.id
_entity.type
_entity.pdbx_description
1 polymer ?
#
loop_
_entity_poly.entity_id
_entity_poly.type
_entity_poly.pdbx_seq_one_letter_code
_entity_poly.pdbx_strand_id
1 'polypeptide(L)'
;MKVLQRSHFSYICSIIYYLYIVYMKKRFITLKDFEITPNENVTERSQNFQSYIDQMEQFGCKSYWVMGKTGVGAKMQIEGYNGEVSAYISNDYLGMSQRAETKEVGINAVLKYGTGASAAQAIGGYLDIHQQLEQGIAKFVGQEDAILFSSGFGANAGLLRAILGKNDIAYIDSYIHTSATSGLIGTNVKHIGHNDIDYLDMILERETGKYQTRLVIIDGVYSQNGDLSKLPEYIAVCKKHDCLLMMDDAHGIGVMGENGRGTADYYNCLGQVDIITGTFSKSFGCVGGFVAASKKLIQYLRYYADSNVFSAAMTPQVAASSLKALELIQTRPEIRKKLWTNVNYLRKRLTEEGFDIGCSVSAIFPIMVRDNKKVYEIARELQKRCIFVSGITYPAVRTKEARLRVSVLASHEIEQLEQLVTALLEIRKSIPF
;
A
#
# COMPACT_ATOMS: atom_id res chain seq x y z
N MET A 1 -37.96 30.75 41.83
CA MET A 1 -37.30 31.00 40.52
C MET A 1 -36.17 30.05 40.14
N LYS A 2 -35.43 29.41 41.05
CA LYS A 2 -34.30 28.49 40.71
C LYS A 2 -34.70 27.04 40.28
N VAL A 3 -35.93 26.61 40.53
CA VAL A 3 -36.40 25.24 40.17
C VAL A 3 -36.90 25.16 38.71
N LEU A 4 -37.47 26.23 38.17
CA LEU A 4 -37.96 26.31 36.82
C LEU A 4 -36.85 26.36 35.75
N GLN A 5 -35.66 26.87 36.08
CA GLN A 5 -34.54 26.94 35.17
C GLN A 5 -33.86 25.57 34.94
N ARG A 6 -33.87 24.66 35.94
CA ARG A 6 -33.30 23.31 35.79
C ARG A 6 -34.12 22.38 34.86
N SER A 7 -35.45 22.53 34.89
CA SER A 7 -36.33 21.72 34.06
C SER A 7 -36.23 22.06 32.55
N HIS A 8 -36.09 23.35 32.23
CA HIS A 8 -35.93 23.79 30.83
C HIS A 8 -34.58 23.40 30.24
N PHE A 9 -33.50 23.45 31.04
CA PHE A 9 -32.18 23.03 30.57
C PHE A 9 -32.11 21.53 30.29
N SER A 10 -32.69 20.70 31.16
CA SER A 10 -32.81 19.26 30.97
C SER A 10 -33.64 18.91 29.73
N TYR A 11 -34.72 19.64 29.47
CA TYR A 11 -35.58 19.42 28.30
C TYR A 11 -34.89 19.81 26.99
N ILE A 12 -34.17 20.92 26.97
CA ILE A 12 -33.37 21.35 25.81
C ILE A 12 -32.23 20.36 25.52
N CYS A 13 -31.52 19.89 26.55
CA CYS A 13 -30.52 18.86 26.40
C CYS A 13 -31.09 17.54 25.83
N SER A 14 -32.29 17.14 26.27
CA SER A 14 -32.97 15.96 25.77
C SER A 14 -33.43 16.13 24.32
N ILE A 15 -33.90 17.31 23.92
CA ILE A 15 -34.25 17.61 22.51
C ILE A 15 -33.01 17.65 21.64
N ILE A 16 -31.94 18.29 22.10
CA ILE A 16 -30.65 18.34 21.39
C ILE A 16 -30.11 16.92 21.21
N TYR A 17 -30.14 16.11 22.27
CA TYR A 17 -29.74 14.71 22.23
C TYR A 17 -30.62 13.87 21.28
N TYR A 18 -31.95 14.07 21.32
CA TYR A 18 -32.88 13.41 20.40
C TYR A 18 -32.65 13.84 18.95
N LEU A 19 -32.46 15.14 18.68
CA LEU A 19 -32.15 15.65 17.35
C LEU A 19 -30.78 15.17 16.87
N TYR A 20 -29.81 15.06 17.78
CA TYR A 20 -28.49 14.47 17.48
C TYR A 20 -28.64 12.99 17.11
N ILE A 21 -29.42 12.21 17.88
CA ILE A 21 -29.69 10.78 17.55
C ILE A 21 -30.42 10.64 16.22
N VAL A 22 -31.42 11.50 15.97
CA VAL A 22 -32.16 11.48 14.68
C VAL A 22 -31.27 11.90 13.50
N TYR A 23 -30.41 12.88 13.72
CA TYR A 23 -29.41 13.30 12.73
C TYR A 23 -28.38 12.20 12.48
N MET A 24 -27.86 11.57 13.53
CA MET A 24 -26.89 10.45 13.41
C MET A 24 -27.52 9.22 12.76
N LYS A 25 -28.81 8.93 12.99
CA LYS A 25 -29.54 7.85 12.30
C LYS A 25 -29.75 8.09 10.80
N LYS A 26 -29.66 9.35 10.34
CA LYS A 26 -29.79 9.71 8.91
C LYS A 26 -28.44 9.90 8.20
N ARG A 27 -27.34 10.06 8.94
CA ARG A 27 -26.01 10.26 8.40
C ARG A 27 -25.35 8.90 8.11
N PHE A 28 -24.69 8.79 6.96
CA PHE A 28 -23.83 7.65 6.68
C PHE A 28 -22.59 7.74 7.57
N ILE A 29 -22.42 6.76 8.47
CA ILE A 29 -21.31 6.68 9.42
C ILE A 29 -20.07 6.19 8.68
N THR A 30 -18.92 6.78 8.97
CA THR A 30 -17.63 6.46 8.37
C THR A 30 -16.60 6.11 9.44
N LEU A 31 -15.50 5.51 9.07
CA LEU A 31 -14.40 5.21 9.99
C LEU A 31 -13.82 6.47 10.67
N LYS A 32 -14.02 7.65 10.07
CA LYS A 32 -13.61 8.92 10.66
C LYS A 32 -14.35 9.23 11.98
N ASP A 33 -15.56 8.72 12.11
CA ASP A 33 -16.39 8.97 13.30
C ASP A 33 -15.91 8.19 14.55
N PHE A 34 -14.91 7.30 14.38
CA PHE A 34 -14.34 6.46 15.44
C PHE A 34 -12.84 6.69 15.66
N GLU A 35 -12.30 7.81 15.23
CA GLU A 35 -10.94 8.21 15.57
C GLU A 35 -10.75 8.37 17.08
N ILE A 36 -9.50 8.25 17.55
CA ILE A 36 -9.18 8.43 18.95
C ILE A 36 -9.55 9.85 19.39
N THR A 37 -10.55 9.97 20.27
CA THR A 37 -10.97 11.22 20.86
C THR A 37 -10.50 11.31 22.32
N PRO A 38 -10.20 12.52 22.86
CA PRO A 38 -9.74 12.68 24.24
C PRO A 38 -10.74 12.22 25.32
N ASN A 39 -12.02 12.10 24.97
CA ASN A 39 -13.12 11.88 25.91
C ASN A 39 -13.68 10.45 25.94
N GLU A 40 -13.12 9.54 25.15
CA GLU A 40 -13.57 8.15 25.08
C GLU A 40 -12.45 7.18 25.42
N ASN A 41 -12.71 6.28 26.36
CA ASN A 41 -11.81 5.15 26.59
C ASN A 41 -11.97 4.08 25.50
N VAL A 42 -11.05 3.10 25.46
CA VAL A 42 -11.03 2.07 24.40
C VAL A 42 -12.29 1.21 24.40
N THR A 43 -12.88 0.94 25.58
CA THR A 43 -14.08 0.11 25.72
C THR A 43 -15.31 0.84 25.15
N GLU A 44 -15.50 2.11 25.49
CA GLU A 44 -16.58 2.94 24.97
C GLU A 44 -16.48 3.07 23.45
N ARG A 45 -15.28 3.39 22.94
CA ARG A 45 -15.04 3.51 21.49
C ARG A 45 -15.32 2.20 20.74
N SER A 46 -14.89 1.06 21.29
CA SER A 46 -15.15 -0.24 20.67
C SER A 46 -16.62 -0.62 20.65
N GLN A 47 -17.37 -0.25 21.69
CA GLN A 47 -18.84 -0.42 21.74
C GLN A 47 -19.54 0.47 20.72
N ASN A 48 -19.14 1.74 20.64
CA ASN A 48 -19.71 2.70 19.69
C ASN A 48 -19.45 2.28 18.23
N PHE A 49 -18.30 1.63 17.98
CA PHE A 49 -17.94 1.11 16.64
C PHE A 49 -18.92 0.07 16.11
N GLN A 50 -19.67 -0.64 16.98
CA GLN A 50 -20.70 -1.59 16.55
C GLN A 50 -21.73 -0.94 15.63
N SER A 51 -22.07 0.32 15.85
CA SER A 51 -23.02 1.06 15.00
C SER A 51 -22.57 1.17 13.52
N TYR A 52 -21.23 1.23 13.28
CA TYR A 52 -20.68 1.18 11.94
C TYR A 52 -20.82 -0.22 11.31
N ILE A 53 -20.56 -1.27 12.09
CA ILE A 53 -20.72 -2.66 11.63
C ILE A 53 -22.17 -2.92 11.25
N ASP A 54 -23.11 -2.57 12.13
CA ASP A 54 -24.55 -2.72 11.90
C ASP A 54 -25.02 -1.96 10.63
N GLN A 55 -24.50 -0.74 10.43
CA GLN A 55 -24.75 0.02 9.21
C GLN A 55 -24.26 -0.71 7.97
N MET A 56 -23.03 -1.24 7.99
CA MET A 56 -22.44 -1.92 6.83
C MET A 56 -23.16 -3.24 6.52
N GLU A 57 -23.59 -3.97 7.54
CA GLU A 57 -24.41 -5.18 7.37
C GLU A 57 -25.77 -4.85 6.73
N GLN A 58 -26.49 -3.85 7.24
CA GLN A 58 -27.75 -3.37 6.67
C GLN A 58 -27.58 -2.85 5.24
N PHE A 59 -26.43 -2.23 4.96
CA PHE A 59 -26.11 -1.73 3.64
C PHE A 59 -25.84 -2.86 2.62
N GLY A 60 -25.43 -4.04 3.12
CA GLY A 60 -25.20 -5.23 2.30
C GLY A 60 -23.99 -5.14 1.38
N CYS A 61 -22.99 -4.31 1.74
CA CYS A 61 -21.71 -4.23 1.03
C CYS A 61 -20.60 -4.84 1.88
N LYS A 62 -20.03 -5.96 1.46
CA LYS A 62 -18.87 -6.57 2.12
C LYS A 62 -17.60 -5.99 1.52
N SER A 63 -17.02 -4.98 2.17
CA SER A 63 -15.78 -4.32 1.71
C SER A 63 -14.55 -4.70 2.54
N TYR A 64 -14.74 -5.15 3.79
CA TYR A 64 -13.67 -5.51 4.71
C TYR A 64 -13.88 -6.93 5.25
N TRP A 65 -12.78 -7.58 5.61
CA TRP A 65 -12.77 -8.93 6.22
C TRP A 65 -13.52 -9.99 5.41
N VAL A 66 -13.41 -9.88 4.09
CA VAL A 66 -14.03 -10.83 3.16
C VAL A 66 -13.19 -12.10 3.10
N MET A 67 -13.81 -13.23 3.40
CA MET A 67 -13.11 -14.52 3.42
C MET A 67 -12.97 -15.09 1.99
N GLY A 68 -11.71 -15.18 1.53
CA GLY A 68 -11.37 -15.92 0.31
C GLY A 68 -11.29 -17.43 0.60
N LYS A 69 -11.91 -18.22 -0.26
CA LYS A 69 -11.88 -19.71 -0.20
C LYS A 69 -10.81 -20.32 -1.12
N THR A 70 -10.22 -19.51 -1.98
CA THR A 70 -9.11 -19.86 -2.86
C THR A 70 -7.99 -18.85 -2.72
N GLY A 71 -6.86 -19.08 -3.41
CA GLY A 71 -5.79 -18.09 -3.52
C GLY A 71 -6.31 -16.80 -4.14
N VAL A 72 -5.71 -15.67 -3.72
CA VAL A 72 -6.06 -14.34 -4.24
C VAL A 72 -5.42 -14.16 -5.63
N GLY A 73 -6.21 -13.75 -6.62
CA GLY A 73 -5.77 -13.54 -8.00
C GLY A 73 -6.83 -12.83 -8.83
N ALA A 74 -6.74 -12.89 -10.15
CA ALA A 74 -7.71 -12.32 -11.08
C ALA A 74 -9.10 -12.99 -10.98
N LYS A 75 -9.12 -14.25 -10.55
CA LYS A 75 -10.32 -15.02 -10.20
C LYS A 75 -10.14 -15.62 -8.82
N MET A 76 -11.18 -15.60 -8.02
CA MET A 76 -11.17 -16.23 -6.70
C MET A 76 -12.58 -16.62 -6.27
N GLN A 77 -12.68 -17.56 -5.32
CA GLN A 77 -13.94 -17.84 -4.62
C GLN A 77 -13.96 -17.06 -3.30
N ILE A 78 -15.07 -16.42 -3.05
CA ILE A 78 -15.29 -15.59 -1.85
C ILE A 78 -16.52 -16.12 -1.13
N GLU A 79 -16.48 -16.11 0.21
CA GLU A 79 -17.63 -16.53 1.02
C GLU A 79 -18.84 -15.63 0.75
N GLY A 80 -20.00 -16.29 0.57
CA GLY A 80 -21.26 -15.61 0.28
C GLY A 80 -21.52 -15.36 -1.21
N TYR A 81 -20.62 -15.82 -2.10
CA TYR A 81 -20.81 -15.78 -3.55
C TYR A 81 -20.95 -17.20 -4.11
N ASN A 82 -21.83 -17.35 -5.11
CA ASN A 82 -21.97 -18.60 -5.86
C ASN A 82 -21.00 -18.58 -7.04
N GLY A 83 -19.93 -19.40 -6.98
CA GLY A 83 -18.94 -19.52 -8.03
C GLY A 83 -17.74 -18.57 -7.88
N GLU A 84 -17.01 -18.39 -8.98
CA GLU A 84 -15.86 -17.50 -9.04
C GLU A 84 -16.27 -16.05 -9.26
N VAL A 85 -15.50 -15.14 -8.64
CA VAL A 85 -15.61 -13.70 -8.88
C VAL A 85 -14.39 -13.19 -9.64
N SER A 86 -14.58 -12.21 -10.52
CA SER A 86 -13.49 -11.43 -11.10
C SER A 86 -13.01 -10.41 -10.06
N ALA A 87 -11.75 -10.53 -9.62
CA ALA A 87 -11.24 -9.78 -8.46
C ALA A 87 -10.12 -8.80 -8.88
N TYR A 88 -10.29 -7.54 -8.49
CA TYR A 88 -9.39 -6.41 -8.80
C TYR A 88 -8.74 -5.84 -7.55
N ILE A 89 -8.60 -6.65 -6.48
CA ILE A 89 -8.11 -6.24 -5.16
C ILE A 89 -6.66 -6.64 -4.90
N SER A 90 -6.14 -7.61 -5.67
CA SER A 90 -4.80 -8.14 -5.47
C SER A 90 -3.73 -7.16 -5.92
N ASN A 91 -2.61 -7.12 -5.20
CA ASN A 91 -1.39 -6.44 -5.62
C ASN A 91 -0.34 -7.41 -6.20
N ASP A 92 -0.67 -8.68 -6.37
CA ASP A 92 0.18 -9.67 -7.06
C ASP A 92 0.15 -9.43 -8.58
N TYR A 93 0.70 -8.28 -8.99
CA TYR A 93 0.60 -7.76 -10.37
C TYR A 93 1.01 -8.77 -11.44
N LEU A 94 1.98 -9.63 -11.13
CA LEU A 94 2.52 -10.62 -12.06
C LEU A 94 1.93 -12.02 -11.87
N GLY A 95 1.06 -12.21 -10.88
CA GLY A 95 0.43 -13.49 -10.57
C GLY A 95 1.41 -14.53 -10.02
N MET A 96 2.49 -14.12 -9.37
CA MET A 96 3.55 -15.01 -8.89
C MET A 96 3.08 -15.96 -7.81
N SER A 97 2.13 -15.56 -6.94
CA SER A 97 1.63 -16.40 -5.84
C SER A 97 0.95 -17.69 -6.32
N GLN A 98 0.45 -17.71 -7.57
CA GLN A 98 -0.29 -18.84 -8.09
C GLN A 98 0.51 -19.68 -9.10
N ARG A 99 1.75 -19.29 -9.43
CA ARG A 99 2.58 -20.04 -10.38
C ARG A 99 3.09 -21.35 -9.80
N ALA A 100 3.13 -22.38 -10.64
CA ALA A 100 3.64 -23.69 -10.25
C ALA A 100 5.10 -23.63 -9.80
N GLU A 101 5.92 -22.88 -10.52
CA GLU A 101 7.35 -22.74 -10.26
C GLU A 101 7.64 -22.13 -8.87
N THR A 102 6.89 -21.11 -8.45
CA THR A 102 7.05 -20.48 -7.12
C THR A 102 6.55 -21.38 -6.00
N LYS A 103 5.47 -22.13 -6.23
CA LYS A 103 4.91 -23.11 -5.28
C LYS A 103 5.87 -24.28 -5.06
N GLU A 104 6.41 -24.83 -6.13
CA GLU A 104 7.32 -25.98 -6.09
C GLU A 104 8.58 -25.69 -5.25
N VAL A 105 9.25 -24.57 -5.51
CA VAL A 105 10.45 -24.20 -4.72
C VAL A 105 10.12 -23.89 -3.27
N GLY A 106 8.93 -23.34 -2.98
CA GLY A 106 8.45 -23.16 -1.62
C GLY A 106 8.26 -24.47 -0.88
N ILE A 107 7.64 -25.46 -1.51
CA ILE A 107 7.47 -26.83 -0.95
C ILE A 107 8.84 -27.44 -0.68
N ASN A 108 9.76 -27.40 -1.64
CA ASN A 108 11.11 -27.95 -1.52
C ASN A 108 11.89 -27.26 -0.38
N ALA A 109 11.71 -25.95 -0.17
CA ALA A 109 12.31 -25.24 0.94
C ALA A 109 11.77 -25.70 2.30
N VAL A 110 10.47 -25.99 2.41
CA VAL A 110 9.89 -26.58 3.63
C VAL A 110 10.50 -27.95 3.91
N LEU A 111 10.68 -28.78 2.91
CA LEU A 111 11.28 -30.12 3.08
C LEU A 111 12.76 -30.03 3.51
N LYS A 112 13.51 -29.03 3.04
CA LYS A 112 14.93 -28.85 3.37
C LYS A 112 15.16 -28.16 4.72
N TYR A 113 14.42 -27.08 5.02
CA TYR A 113 14.72 -26.20 6.17
C TYR A 113 13.66 -26.25 7.27
N GLY A 114 12.52 -26.90 7.05
CA GLY A 114 11.36 -26.84 7.94
C GLY A 114 10.43 -25.66 7.61
N THR A 115 9.41 -25.48 8.45
CA THR A 115 8.32 -24.51 8.23
C THR A 115 8.69 -23.08 8.63
N GLY A 116 9.80 -22.88 9.33
CA GLY A 116 10.26 -21.56 9.79
C GLY A 116 11.74 -21.55 10.13
N ALA A 117 12.33 -20.37 10.21
CA ALA A 117 13.72 -20.20 10.64
C ALA A 117 13.90 -20.31 12.16
N SER A 118 12.81 -20.18 12.92
CA SER A 118 12.71 -20.36 14.39
C SER A 118 13.66 -19.50 15.24
N ALA A 119 14.32 -18.50 14.63
CA ALA A 119 15.21 -17.54 15.28
C ALA A 119 15.25 -16.22 14.49
N ALA A 120 15.71 -15.15 15.14
CA ALA A 120 16.05 -13.92 14.43
C ALA A 120 17.28 -14.13 13.54
N GLN A 121 17.43 -13.33 12.48
CA GLN A 121 18.60 -13.43 11.58
C GLN A 121 19.91 -13.30 12.35
N ALA A 122 19.98 -12.38 13.31
CA ALA A 122 21.19 -12.09 14.10
C ALA A 122 21.70 -13.26 14.94
N ILE A 123 20.86 -14.25 15.29
CA ILE A 123 21.20 -15.31 16.25
C ILE A 123 20.94 -16.73 15.73
N GLY A 124 20.96 -16.94 14.42
CA GLY A 124 20.89 -18.28 13.81
C GLY A 124 19.73 -18.50 12.84
N GLY A 125 18.80 -17.54 12.69
CA GLY A 125 17.73 -17.60 11.70
C GLY A 125 18.17 -17.19 10.28
N TYR A 126 19.44 -16.80 10.07
CA TYR A 126 19.95 -16.40 8.77
C TYR A 126 20.43 -17.62 7.97
N LEU A 127 19.61 -18.05 7.04
CA LEU A 127 19.86 -19.19 6.17
C LEU A 127 20.54 -18.77 4.87
N ASP A 128 21.18 -19.73 4.17
CA ASP A 128 21.82 -19.51 2.87
C ASP A 128 20.84 -18.93 1.83
N ILE A 129 19.58 -19.35 1.86
CA ILE A 129 18.53 -18.84 0.96
C ILE A 129 18.20 -17.36 1.22
N HIS A 130 18.34 -16.87 2.45
CA HIS A 130 18.19 -15.45 2.77
C HIS A 130 19.30 -14.64 2.12
N GLN A 131 20.57 -15.10 2.25
CA GLN A 131 21.71 -14.43 1.64
C GLN A 131 21.58 -14.37 0.11
N GLN A 132 21.15 -15.45 -0.53
CA GLN A 132 20.92 -15.48 -1.98
C GLN A 132 19.85 -14.46 -2.39
N LEU A 133 18.76 -14.35 -1.64
CA LEU A 133 17.70 -13.38 -1.93
C LEU A 133 18.19 -11.94 -1.73
N GLU A 134 18.93 -11.65 -0.64
CA GLU A 134 19.53 -10.32 -0.40
C GLU A 134 20.43 -9.90 -1.54
N GLN A 135 21.37 -10.76 -1.95
CA GLN A 135 22.29 -10.49 -3.07
C GLN A 135 21.54 -10.32 -4.40
N GLY A 136 20.52 -11.16 -4.63
CA GLY A 136 19.69 -11.07 -5.83
C GLY A 136 18.94 -9.74 -5.92
N ILE A 137 18.31 -9.32 -4.82
CA ILE A 137 17.56 -8.06 -4.73
C ILE A 137 18.50 -6.86 -4.86
N ALA A 138 19.62 -6.82 -4.13
CA ALA A 138 20.57 -5.71 -4.21
C ALA A 138 21.00 -5.48 -5.67
N LYS A 139 21.46 -6.53 -6.34
CA LYS A 139 21.84 -6.49 -7.76
C LYS A 139 20.68 -6.05 -8.65
N PHE A 140 19.46 -6.54 -8.38
CA PHE A 140 18.30 -6.26 -9.20
C PHE A 140 17.90 -4.79 -9.14
N VAL A 141 17.86 -4.18 -7.96
CA VAL A 141 17.49 -2.77 -7.80
C VAL A 141 18.69 -1.80 -7.97
N GLY A 142 19.91 -2.33 -8.22
CA GLY A 142 21.09 -1.52 -8.49
C GLY A 142 21.73 -0.91 -7.25
N GLN A 143 21.69 -1.64 -6.11
CA GLN A 143 22.31 -1.26 -4.85
C GLN A 143 23.48 -2.20 -4.50
N GLU A 144 24.32 -1.78 -3.53
CA GLU A 144 25.51 -2.55 -3.12
C GLU A 144 25.15 -3.79 -2.29
N ASP A 145 24.15 -3.68 -1.40
CA ASP A 145 23.72 -4.75 -0.49
C ASP A 145 22.24 -4.60 -0.13
N ALA A 146 21.65 -5.62 0.49
CA ALA A 146 20.29 -5.59 0.98
C ALA A 146 20.14 -6.38 2.29
N ILE A 147 19.07 -6.09 3.03
CA ILE A 147 18.66 -6.81 4.23
C ILE A 147 17.16 -7.12 4.16
N LEU A 148 16.78 -8.34 4.56
CA LEU A 148 15.39 -8.81 4.53
C LEU A 148 14.66 -8.51 5.84
N PHE A 149 13.34 -8.32 5.73
CA PHE A 149 12.41 -8.14 6.85
C PHE A 149 11.20 -9.04 6.66
N SER A 150 10.49 -9.34 7.75
CA SER A 150 9.26 -10.15 7.72
C SER A 150 8.08 -9.45 7.04
N SER A 151 8.16 -8.14 6.80
CA SER A 151 7.16 -7.37 6.05
C SER A 151 7.78 -6.10 5.47
N GLY A 152 7.18 -5.54 4.39
CA GLY A 152 7.53 -4.21 3.87
C GLY A 152 7.27 -3.10 4.91
N PHE A 153 6.20 -3.25 5.72
CA PHE A 153 5.94 -2.34 6.84
C PHE A 153 7.11 -2.33 7.83
N GLY A 154 7.58 -3.53 8.25
CA GLY A 154 8.72 -3.67 9.16
C GLY A 154 10.01 -3.15 8.56
N ALA A 155 10.21 -3.27 7.24
CA ALA A 155 11.38 -2.72 6.54
C ALA A 155 11.43 -1.19 6.66
N ASN A 156 10.36 -0.48 6.30
CA ASN A 156 10.29 0.98 6.41
C ASN A 156 10.42 1.45 7.86
N ALA A 157 9.61 0.90 8.76
CA ALA A 157 9.59 1.33 10.15
C ALA A 157 10.92 1.06 10.87
N GLY A 158 11.51 -0.12 10.67
CA GLY A 158 12.79 -0.50 11.28
C GLY A 158 13.98 0.28 10.74
N LEU A 159 14.03 0.49 9.42
CA LEU A 159 15.02 1.36 8.79
C LEU A 159 14.99 2.75 9.42
N LEU A 160 13.83 3.43 9.37
CA LEU A 160 13.71 4.82 9.76
C LEU A 160 14.00 5.03 11.25
N ARG A 161 13.53 4.14 12.13
CA ARG A 161 13.87 4.18 13.56
C ARG A 161 15.35 3.94 13.83
N ALA A 162 16.02 3.15 12.99
CA ALA A 162 17.46 2.88 13.17
C ALA A 162 18.34 4.06 12.77
N ILE A 163 17.94 4.84 11.75
CA ILE A 163 18.80 5.86 11.15
C ILE A 163 18.45 7.30 11.50
N LEU A 164 17.27 7.56 12.08
CA LEU A 164 16.82 8.92 12.38
C LEU A 164 16.47 9.07 13.87
N GLY A 165 16.82 10.23 14.43
CA GLY A 165 16.54 10.62 15.79
C GLY A 165 16.13 12.09 15.93
N LYS A 166 16.14 12.60 17.16
CA LYS A 166 15.67 13.96 17.50
C LYS A 166 16.46 15.11 16.84
N ASN A 167 17.69 14.84 16.41
CA ASN A 167 18.56 15.83 15.75
C ASN A 167 18.48 15.76 14.23
N ASP A 168 17.72 14.82 13.68
CA ASP A 168 17.54 14.58 12.26
C ASP A 168 16.17 15.05 11.80
N ILE A 169 15.96 15.13 10.49
CA ILE A 169 14.67 15.47 9.89
C ILE A 169 14.34 14.59 8.69
N ALA A 170 13.08 14.21 8.58
CA ALA A 170 12.49 13.61 7.41
C ALA A 170 11.57 14.60 6.69
N TYR A 171 11.79 14.79 5.39
CA TYR A 171 10.88 15.50 4.47
C TYR A 171 10.09 14.44 3.71
N ILE A 172 8.78 14.41 3.93
CA ILE A 172 7.92 13.32 3.43
C ILE A 172 6.86 13.84 2.48
N ASP A 173 6.72 13.20 1.33
CA ASP A 173 5.58 13.45 0.45
C ASP A 173 4.26 13.12 1.19
N SER A 174 3.24 13.95 0.96
CA SER A 174 1.94 13.81 1.66
C SER A 174 1.18 12.52 1.35
N TYR A 175 1.59 11.76 0.34
CA TYR A 175 0.97 10.50 -0.07
C TYR A 175 1.81 9.25 0.21
N ILE A 176 2.91 9.38 0.98
CA ILE A 176 3.71 8.20 1.33
C ILE A 176 2.90 7.18 2.14
N HIS A 177 3.33 5.94 2.08
CA HIS A 177 2.72 4.85 2.83
C HIS A 177 2.90 5.00 4.35
N THR A 178 1.86 4.64 5.12
CA THR A 178 1.81 4.75 6.59
C THR A 178 2.98 4.06 7.30
N SER A 179 3.60 3.03 6.70
CA SER A 179 4.76 2.36 7.29
C SER A 179 5.97 3.29 7.47
N ALA A 180 6.15 4.27 6.57
CA ALA A 180 7.20 5.27 6.72
C ALA A 180 6.89 6.21 7.90
N THR A 181 5.67 6.76 7.99
CA THR A 181 5.29 7.63 9.12
C THR A 181 5.38 6.92 10.47
N SER A 182 5.08 5.62 10.52
CA SER A 182 5.22 4.80 11.74
C SER A 182 6.67 4.63 12.20
N GLY A 183 7.64 4.73 11.28
CA GLY A 183 9.06 4.70 11.59
C GLY A 183 9.66 6.02 12.04
N LEU A 184 8.92 7.13 11.93
CA LEU A 184 9.41 8.48 12.21
C LEU A 184 9.07 8.99 13.61
N ILE A 185 8.60 8.13 14.51
CA ILE A 185 8.28 8.51 15.90
C ILE A 185 9.53 8.98 16.62
N GLY A 186 9.52 10.20 17.11
CA GLY A 186 10.67 10.83 17.79
C GLY A 186 11.66 11.55 16.84
N THR A 187 11.39 11.59 15.55
CA THR A 187 12.12 12.35 14.54
C THR A 187 11.38 13.64 14.18
N ASN A 188 12.09 14.69 13.77
CA ASN A 188 11.45 15.85 13.18
C ASN A 188 10.90 15.48 11.79
N VAL A 189 9.65 15.86 11.53
CA VAL A 189 8.99 15.56 10.25
C VAL A 189 8.45 16.83 9.62
N LYS A 190 8.65 16.96 8.32
CA LYS A 190 8.04 18.00 7.51
C LYS A 190 7.32 17.40 6.31
N HIS A 191 6.03 17.66 6.21
CA HIS A 191 5.23 17.25 5.08
C HIS A 191 5.46 18.18 3.88
N ILE A 192 5.65 17.58 2.71
CA ILE A 192 5.75 18.23 1.42
C ILE A 192 4.46 17.92 0.66
N GLY A 193 3.97 18.90 -0.09
CA GLY A 193 2.88 18.66 -1.05
C GLY A 193 3.26 17.53 -2.02
N HIS A 194 2.26 16.80 -2.49
CA HIS A 194 2.52 15.68 -3.40
C HIS A 194 3.26 16.14 -4.66
N ASN A 195 4.46 15.58 -4.87
CA ASN A 195 5.37 15.93 -5.97
C ASN A 195 5.70 17.45 -6.07
N ASP A 196 5.70 18.17 -4.94
CA ASP A 196 5.99 19.59 -4.83
C ASP A 196 7.50 19.83 -4.68
N ILE A 197 8.21 19.75 -5.81
CA ILE A 197 9.67 19.87 -5.88
C ILE A 197 10.13 21.30 -5.55
N ASP A 198 9.38 22.31 -5.96
CA ASP A 198 9.73 23.72 -5.73
C ASP A 198 9.69 24.04 -4.23
N TYR A 199 8.67 23.58 -3.52
CA TYR A 199 8.60 23.72 -2.08
C TYR A 199 9.72 22.93 -1.37
N LEU A 200 10.02 21.72 -1.85
CA LEU A 200 11.12 20.93 -1.31
C LEU A 200 12.46 21.66 -1.45
N ASP A 201 12.78 22.16 -2.64
CA ASP A 201 14.02 22.90 -2.91
C ASP A 201 14.16 24.11 -1.98
N MET A 202 13.10 24.93 -1.87
CA MET A 202 13.05 26.11 -1.00
C MET A 202 13.28 25.75 0.48
N ILE A 203 12.64 24.68 0.99
CA ILE A 203 12.72 24.35 2.40
C ILE A 203 14.07 23.71 2.77
N LEU A 204 14.66 22.92 1.87
CA LEU A 204 15.98 22.34 2.06
C LEU A 204 17.05 23.42 2.13
N GLU A 205 16.96 24.46 1.28
CA GLU A 205 17.83 25.64 1.33
C GLU A 205 17.73 26.36 2.68
N ARG A 206 16.50 26.68 3.10
CA ARG A 206 16.22 27.42 4.34
C ARG A 206 16.67 26.66 5.60
N GLU A 207 16.71 25.35 5.55
CA GLU A 207 17.04 24.48 6.69
C GLU A 207 18.46 23.89 6.62
N THR A 208 19.30 24.44 5.75
CA THR A 208 20.72 24.07 5.66
C THR A 208 21.43 24.27 7.02
N GLY A 209 22.14 23.24 7.46
CA GLY A 209 22.90 23.24 8.71
C GLY A 209 22.09 23.10 10.00
N LYS A 210 20.75 22.96 9.94
CA LYS A 210 19.89 22.85 11.15
C LYS A 210 19.86 21.43 11.71
N TYR A 211 20.03 20.41 10.89
CA TYR A 211 19.89 19.00 11.25
C TYR A 211 21.12 18.21 10.88
N GLN A 212 21.39 17.12 11.64
CA GLN A 212 22.53 16.24 11.38
C GLN A 212 22.30 15.40 10.13
N THR A 213 21.16 14.75 10.05
CA THR A 213 20.71 14.00 8.86
C THR A 213 19.47 14.63 8.28
N ARG A 214 19.44 14.82 6.98
CA ARG A 214 18.29 15.26 6.21
C ARG A 214 17.90 14.15 5.24
N LEU A 215 16.71 13.58 5.39
CA LEU A 215 16.22 12.49 4.57
C LEU A 215 14.93 12.90 3.86
N VAL A 216 14.91 12.79 2.54
CA VAL A 216 13.68 12.92 1.73
C VAL A 216 13.08 11.52 1.51
N ILE A 217 11.79 11.35 1.74
CA ILE A 217 11.09 10.06 1.63
C ILE A 217 9.93 10.19 0.64
N ILE A 218 9.93 9.33 -0.38
CA ILE A 218 8.92 9.25 -1.42
C ILE A 218 8.49 7.80 -1.68
N ASP A 219 7.31 7.60 -2.24
CA ASP A 219 6.95 6.34 -2.89
C ASP A 219 7.34 6.40 -4.38
N GLY A 220 7.85 5.33 -4.94
CA GLY A 220 8.13 5.25 -6.39
C GLY A 220 6.84 5.32 -7.20
N VAL A 221 5.88 4.46 -6.84
CA VAL A 221 4.49 4.45 -7.33
C VAL A 221 3.56 4.63 -6.14
N TYR A 222 2.73 5.67 -6.15
CA TYR A 222 1.80 5.97 -5.06
C TYR A 222 0.60 5.02 -5.06
N SER A 223 0.39 4.34 -3.94
CA SER A 223 -0.49 3.17 -3.80
C SER A 223 -1.97 3.44 -4.06
N GLN A 224 -2.45 4.68 -3.84
CA GLN A 224 -3.85 5.05 -3.98
C GLN A 224 -4.18 5.76 -5.29
N ASN A 225 -3.19 6.40 -5.89
CA ASN A 225 -3.35 7.17 -7.14
C ASN A 225 -2.81 6.42 -8.36
N GLY A 226 -1.81 5.54 -8.18
CA GLY A 226 -1.15 4.85 -9.28
C GLY A 226 -0.24 5.74 -10.13
N ASP A 227 0.03 6.96 -9.68
CA ASP A 227 0.98 7.89 -10.28
C ASP A 227 2.40 7.66 -9.77
N LEU A 228 3.36 8.32 -10.38
CA LEU A 228 4.79 8.20 -10.09
C LEU A 228 5.31 9.43 -9.35
N SER A 229 6.34 9.22 -8.52
CA SER A 229 7.17 10.32 -8.09
C SER A 229 7.91 10.94 -9.27
N LYS A 230 8.18 12.25 -9.19
CA LYS A 230 9.08 12.95 -10.11
C LYS A 230 10.54 12.64 -9.74
N LEU A 231 10.91 11.36 -9.82
CA LEU A 231 12.17 10.82 -9.29
C LEU A 231 13.42 11.58 -9.78
N PRO A 232 13.59 11.93 -11.08
CA PRO A 232 14.76 12.69 -11.54
C PRO A 232 14.91 14.03 -10.82
N GLU A 233 13.81 14.74 -10.61
CA GLU A 233 13.77 16.04 -9.94
C GLU A 233 14.09 15.90 -8.44
N TYR A 234 13.54 14.86 -7.75
CA TYR A 234 13.89 14.56 -6.37
C TYR A 234 15.39 14.26 -6.22
N ILE A 235 15.98 13.46 -7.12
CA ILE A 235 17.41 13.17 -7.14
C ILE A 235 18.22 14.45 -7.29
N ALA A 236 17.83 15.32 -8.23
CA ALA A 236 18.56 16.57 -8.49
C ALA A 236 18.54 17.50 -7.26
N VAL A 237 17.39 17.66 -6.64
CA VAL A 237 17.22 18.52 -5.44
C VAL A 237 17.95 17.92 -4.24
N CYS A 238 17.86 16.62 -4.00
CA CYS A 238 18.58 15.97 -2.90
C CYS A 238 20.11 16.12 -3.06
N LYS A 239 20.63 15.92 -4.26
CA LYS A 239 22.08 16.13 -4.57
C LYS A 239 22.51 17.59 -4.36
N LYS A 240 21.71 18.56 -4.81
CA LYS A 240 21.97 20.00 -4.65
C LYS A 240 22.15 20.39 -3.19
N HIS A 241 21.35 19.79 -2.30
CA HIS A 241 21.31 20.15 -0.88
C HIS A 241 22.02 19.15 0.05
N ASP A 242 22.74 18.19 -0.47
CA ASP A 242 23.42 17.12 0.32
C ASP A 242 22.44 16.42 1.28
N CYS A 243 21.31 15.95 0.73
CA CYS A 243 20.26 15.22 1.44
C CYS A 243 20.21 13.79 0.93
N LEU A 244 19.93 12.85 1.83
CA LEU A 244 19.65 11.47 1.45
C LEU A 244 18.25 11.36 0.82
N LEU A 245 18.10 10.47 -0.15
CA LEU A 245 16.83 10.11 -0.77
C LEU A 245 16.48 8.65 -0.49
N MET A 246 15.34 8.42 0.15
CA MET A 246 14.71 7.12 0.32
C MET A 246 13.48 7.01 -0.59
N MET A 247 13.39 5.90 -1.33
CA MET A 247 12.23 5.57 -2.15
C MET A 247 11.64 4.23 -1.74
N ASP A 248 10.38 4.22 -1.33
CA ASP A 248 9.58 2.99 -1.23
C ASP A 248 9.04 2.64 -2.61
N ASP A 249 9.62 1.62 -3.23
CA ASP A 249 9.23 1.19 -4.58
C ASP A 249 8.40 -0.11 -4.57
N ALA A 250 7.64 -0.32 -3.51
CA ALA A 250 6.83 -1.51 -3.30
C ALA A 250 5.81 -1.79 -4.42
N HIS A 251 5.34 -0.77 -5.14
CA HIS A 251 4.42 -0.91 -6.28
C HIS A 251 5.12 -0.81 -7.64
N GLY A 252 6.37 -0.35 -7.69
CA GLY A 252 7.13 -0.20 -8.93
C GLY A 252 7.92 -1.47 -9.28
N ILE A 253 8.56 -2.11 -8.29
CA ILE A 253 9.40 -3.30 -8.52
C ILE A 253 8.56 -4.45 -9.10
N GLY A 254 9.05 -5.04 -10.19
CA GLY A 254 8.36 -6.05 -10.99
C GLY A 254 7.44 -5.45 -12.06
N VAL A 255 7.00 -4.21 -11.92
CA VAL A 255 6.01 -3.53 -12.79
C VAL A 255 6.64 -2.50 -13.70
N MET A 256 7.37 -1.54 -13.10
CA MET A 256 7.90 -0.37 -13.78
C MET A 256 9.29 -0.63 -14.37
N GLY A 257 9.61 0.09 -15.44
CA GLY A 257 10.86 -0.01 -16.18
C GLY A 257 10.90 -1.13 -17.22
N GLU A 258 11.83 -1.04 -18.14
CA GLU A 258 11.99 -2.00 -19.24
C GLU A 258 12.28 -3.41 -18.71
N ASN A 259 13.10 -3.50 -17.65
CA ASN A 259 13.50 -4.77 -17.05
C ASN A 259 12.67 -5.11 -15.77
N GLY A 260 11.69 -4.28 -15.41
CA GLY A 260 10.89 -4.45 -14.20
C GLY A 260 11.66 -4.19 -12.90
N ARG A 261 12.76 -3.44 -12.95
CA ARG A 261 13.60 -3.13 -11.80
C ARG A 261 13.04 -1.99 -10.94
N GLY A 262 11.84 -1.49 -11.28
CA GLY A 262 11.11 -0.50 -10.54
C GLY A 262 11.17 0.92 -11.12
N THR A 263 10.79 1.90 -10.32
CA THR A 263 10.68 3.30 -10.73
C THR A 263 12.02 3.91 -11.16
N ALA A 264 13.13 3.52 -10.52
CA ALA A 264 14.47 3.96 -10.93
C ALA A 264 14.86 3.43 -12.31
N ASP A 265 14.45 2.21 -12.70
CA ASP A 265 14.63 1.65 -14.03
C ASP A 265 13.77 2.41 -15.06
N TYR A 266 12.52 2.73 -14.70
CA TYR A 266 11.61 3.50 -15.57
C TYR A 266 12.19 4.87 -15.98
N TYR A 267 12.87 5.55 -15.05
CA TYR A 267 13.48 6.87 -15.30
C TYR A 267 14.98 6.82 -15.68
N ASN A 268 15.56 5.61 -15.87
CA ASN A 268 16.99 5.43 -16.12
C ASN A 268 17.89 6.06 -15.02
N CYS A 269 17.45 5.96 -13.76
CA CYS A 269 18.10 6.52 -12.59
C CYS A 269 18.65 5.45 -11.63
N LEU A 270 18.89 4.22 -12.10
CA LEU A 270 19.44 3.14 -11.28
C LEU A 270 20.77 3.55 -10.62
N GLY A 271 20.91 3.22 -9.33
CA GLY A 271 22.09 3.57 -8.52
C GLY A 271 22.15 5.05 -8.10
N GLN A 272 21.11 5.85 -8.34
CA GLN A 272 21.08 7.26 -7.96
C GLN A 272 20.21 7.58 -6.73
N VAL A 273 19.46 6.60 -6.23
CA VAL A 273 18.69 6.67 -4.99
C VAL A 273 19.53 6.06 -3.87
N ASP A 274 19.64 6.72 -2.71
CA ASP A 274 20.50 6.25 -1.61
C ASP A 274 19.93 5.01 -0.92
N ILE A 275 18.62 4.96 -0.74
CA ILE A 275 17.93 3.88 -0.04
C ILE A 275 16.68 3.50 -0.83
N ILE A 276 16.59 2.23 -1.20
CA ILE A 276 15.40 1.65 -1.84
C ILE A 276 14.79 0.66 -0.87
N THR A 277 13.50 0.80 -0.59
CA THR A 277 12.72 -0.21 0.12
C THR A 277 11.69 -0.84 -0.80
N GLY A 278 11.26 -2.03 -0.44
CA GLY A 278 10.26 -2.74 -1.21
C GLY A 278 9.62 -3.89 -0.44
N THR A 279 8.70 -4.58 -1.09
CA THR A 279 7.97 -5.69 -0.48
C THR A 279 7.91 -6.89 -1.40
N PHE A 280 7.90 -8.08 -0.79
CA PHE A 280 7.62 -9.34 -1.49
C PHE A 280 6.11 -9.66 -1.56
N SER A 281 5.26 -8.84 -0.92
CA SER A 281 3.81 -9.10 -0.85
C SER A 281 3.01 -8.62 -2.06
N LYS A 282 3.69 -8.10 -3.09
CA LYS A 282 3.05 -7.60 -4.31
C LYS A 282 3.52 -8.38 -5.53
N SER A 283 4.33 -7.81 -6.41
CA SER A 283 4.80 -8.46 -7.65
C SER A 283 5.53 -9.79 -7.45
N PHE A 284 6.03 -10.07 -6.26
CA PHE A 284 6.66 -11.35 -5.92
C PHE A 284 5.66 -12.40 -5.44
N GLY A 285 4.42 -12.02 -5.12
CA GLY A 285 3.36 -12.93 -4.69
C GLY A 285 3.59 -13.64 -3.35
N CYS A 286 4.45 -13.09 -2.47
CA CYS A 286 4.85 -13.68 -1.20
C CYS A 286 4.49 -12.77 -0.02
N VAL A 287 5.26 -12.82 1.08
CA VAL A 287 5.23 -11.87 2.19
C VAL A 287 6.66 -11.48 2.58
N GLY A 288 6.83 -10.30 3.18
CA GLY A 288 8.14 -9.80 3.57
C GLY A 288 8.47 -8.48 2.92
N GLY A 289 9.64 -7.96 3.25
CA GLY A 289 10.17 -6.72 2.69
C GLY A 289 11.69 -6.72 2.70
N PHE A 290 12.26 -5.67 2.15
CA PHE A 290 13.70 -5.46 2.13
C PHE A 290 14.06 -3.98 2.18
N VAL A 291 15.28 -3.71 2.60
CA VAL A 291 15.98 -2.45 2.42
C VAL A 291 17.23 -2.75 1.59
N ALA A 292 17.45 -1.99 0.54
CA ALA A 292 18.64 -2.05 -0.29
C ALA A 292 19.34 -0.67 -0.31
N ALA A 293 20.64 -0.64 -0.07
CA ALA A 293 21.43 0.57 0.07
C ALA A 293 22.94 0.27 -0.04
N SER A 294 23.79 1.24 0.38
CA SER A 294 25.23 1.03 0.51
C SER A 294 25.53 -0.11 1.51
N LYS A 295 26.57 -0.86 1.25
CA LYS A 295 27.01 -1.97 2.11
C LYS A 295 27.22 -1.55 3.57
N LYS A 296 27.75 -0.34 3.80
CA LYS A 296 27.97 0.19 5.15
C LYS A 296 26.65 0.42 5.90
N LEU A 297 25.65 0.99 5.23
CA LEU A 297 24.33 1.21 5.82
C LEU A 297 23.61 -0.12 6.10
N ILE A 298 23.66 -1.06 5.16
CA ILE A 298 23.07 -2.40 5.39
C ILE A 298 23.73 -3.12 6.56
N GLN A 299 25.06 -3.04 6.67
CA GLN A 299 25.77 -3.61 7.82
C GLN A 299 25.34 -2.95 9.14
N TYR A 300 25.14 -1.63 9.17
CA TYR A 300 24.61 -0.94 10.34
C TYR A 300 23.19 -1.42 10.69
N LEU A 301 22.30 -1.54 9.71
CA LEU A 301 20.92 -1.99 9.91
C LEU A 301 20.81 -3.43 10.45
N ARG A 302 21.78 -4.31 10.13
CA ARG A 302 21.83 -5.68 10.67
C ARG A 302 21.95 -5.71 12.21
N TYR A 303 22.39 -4.63 12.83
CA TYR A 303 22.54 -4.50 14.29
C TYR A 303 21.51 -3.58 14.94
N TYR A 304 20.97 -2.59 14.21
CA TYR A 304 20.16 -1.52 14.78
C TYR A 304 18.71 -1.49 14.31
N ALA A 305 18.35 -2.18 13.22
CA ALA A 305 16.96 -2.24 12.78
C ALA A 305 16.15 -3.19 13.67
N ASP A 306 15.44 -2.65 14.64
CA ASP A 306 14.71 -3.40 15.68
C ASP A 306 13.71 -4.42 15.11
N SER A 307 13.00 -4.07 14.05
CA SER A 307 12.04 -4.96 13.38
C SER A 307 12.69 -6.15 12.64
N ASN A 308 14.03 -6.14 12.47
CA ASN A 308 14.80 -7.29 12.00
C ASN A 308 15.44 -8.04 13.18
N VAL A 309 16.14 -7.28 14.06
CA VAL A 309 16.95 -7.87 15.16
C VAL A 309 16.07 -8.61 16.18
N PHE A 310 14.87 -8.08 16.48
CA PHE A 310 13.94 -8.64 17.47
C PHE A 310 12.75 -9.37 16.84
N SER A 311 12.86 -9.77 15.56
CA SER A 311 11.85 -10.54 14.85
C SER A 311 12.42 -11.86 14.34
N ALA A 312 11.60 -12.90 14.29
CA ALA A 312 11.99 -14.12 13.58
C ALA A 312 12.27 -13.82 12.11
N ALA A 313 13.28 -14.49 11.57
CA ALA A 313 13.64 -14.35 10.17
C ALA A 313 12.48 -14.78 9.23
N MET A 314 12.49 -14.26 8.02
CA MET A 314 11.59 -14.71 6.96
C MET A 314 11.62 -16.23 6.84
N THR A 315 10.46 -16.85 6.66
CA THR A 315 10.39 -18.31 6.54
C THR A 315 11.06 -18.81 5.26
N PRO A 316 11.70 -20.01 5.29
CA PRO A 316 12.48 -20.52 4.15
C PRO A 316 11.67 -20.62 2.85
N GLN A 317 10.42 -21.07 2.92
CA GLN A 317 9.54 -21.19 1.75
C GLN A 317 9.23 -19.84 1.11
N VAL A 318 9.09 -18.80 1.92
CA VAL A 318 8.85 -17.45 1.44
C VAL A 318 10.12 -16.89 0.76
N ALA A 319 11.29 -17.12 1.36
CA ALA A 319 12.56 -16.70 0.77
C ALA A 319 12.81 -17.42 -0.58
N ALA A 320 12.59 -18.73 -0.64
CA ALA A 320 12.75 -19.52 -1.87
C ALA A 320 11.75 -19.09 -2.97
N SER A 321 10.47 -18.93 -2.62
CA SER A 321 9.46 -18.47 -3.57
C SER A 321 9.75 -17.04 -4.06
N SER A 322 10.22 -16.14 -3.18
CA SER A 322 10.62 -14.78 -3.56
C SER A 322 11.84 -14.77 -4.49
N LEU A 323 12.82 -15.62 -4.23
CA LEU A 323 14.00 -15.77 -5.09
C LEU A 323 13.59 -16.30 -6.47
N LYS A 324 12.68 -17.28 -6.53
CA LYS A 324 12.15 -17.79 -7.80
C LYS A 324 11.33 -16.75 -8.54
N ALA A 325 10.51 -15.97 -7.83
CA ALA A 325 9.78 -14.85 -8.42
C ALA A 325 10.74 -13.81 -9.03
N LEU A 326 11.84 -13.47 -8.33
CA LEU A 326 12.88 -12.60 -8.84
C LEU A 326 13.50 -13.15 -10.15
N GLU A 327 13.84 -14.44 -10.19
CA GLU A 327 14.33 -15.09 -11.38
C GLU A 327 13.32 -14.98 -12.53
N LEU A 328 12.04 -15.27 -12.28
CA LEU A 328 10.98 -15.19 -13.29
C LEU A 328 10.77 -13.75 -13.80
N ILE A 329 10.83 -12.75 -12.92
CA ILE A 329 10.73 -11.33 -13.31
C ILE A 329 11.86 -10.96 -14.30
N GLN A 330 13.08 -11.49 -14.08
CA GLN A 330 14.25 -11.22 -14.92
C GLN A 330 14.24 -12.02 -16.24
N THR A 331 13.80 -13.28 -16.20
CA THR A 331 13.94 -14.21 -17.32
C THR A 331 12.69 -14.39 -18.17
N ARG A 332 11.53 -13.91 -17.69
CA ARG A 332 10.22 -14.06 -18.33
C ARG A 332 9.53 -12.72 -18.58
N PRO A 333 10.11 -11.86 -19.44
CA PRO A 333 9.57 -10.53 -19.71
C PRO A 333 8.15 -10.55 -20.29
N GLU A 334 7.71 -11.66 -20.89
CA GLU A 334 6.36 -11.85 -21.40
C GLU A 334 5.28 -11.71 -20.31
N ILE A 335 5.59 -12.04 -19.04
CA ILE A 335 4.66 -11.88 -17.92
C ILE A 335 4.36 -10.39 -17.72
N ARG A 336 5.39 -9.55 -17.68
CA ARG A 336 5.23 -8.09 -17.55
C ARG A 336 4.60 -7.49 -18.81
N LYS A 337 4.93 -7.98 -20.00
CA LYS A 337 4.27 -7.56 -21.25
C LYS A 337 2.76 -7.82 -21.20
N LYS A 338 2.32 -8.99 -20.70
CA LYS A 338 0.90 -9.30 -20.54
C LYS A 338 0.24 -8.33 -19.53
N LEU A 339 0.91 -8.02 -18.42
CA LEU A 339 0.42 -7.00 -17.48
C LEU A 339 0.17 -5.66 -18.19
N TRP A 340 1.16 -5.16 -18.94
CA TRP A 340 1.04 -3.87 -19.62
C TRP A 340 0.04 -3.89 -20.77
N THR A 341 -0.17 -5.00 -21.44
CA THR A 341 -1.27 -5.19 -22.40
C THR A 341 -2.61 -4.97 -21.70
N ASN A 342 -2.82 -5.60 -20.55
CA ASN A 342 -4.03 -5.46 -19.75
C ASN A 342 -4.22 -4.02 -19.21
N VAL A 343 -3.14 -3.43 -18.69
CA VAL A 343 -3.14 -2.04 -18.19
C VAL A 343 -3.52 -1.05 -19.30
N ASN A 344 -2.90 -1.16 -20.45
CA ASN A 344 -3.16 -0.27 -21.59
C ASN A 344 -4.57 -0.44 -22.13
N TYR A 345 -5.08 -1.68 -22.18
CA TYR A 345 -6.45 -1.97 -22.59
C TYR A 345 -7.45 -1.28 -21.64
N LEU A 346 -7.32 -1.55 -20.33
CA LEU A 346 -8.26 -0.97 -19.36
C LEU A 346 -8.17 0.57 -19.32
N ARG A 347 -6.96 1.13 -19.37
CA ARG A 347 -6.76 2.59 -19.44
C ARG A 347 -7.51 3.19 -20.62
N LYS A 348 -7.30 2.64 -21.82
CA LYS A 348 -7.96 3.09 -23.04
C LYS A 348 -9.48 3.07 -22.87
N ARG A 349 -10.03 1.93 -22.44
CA ARG A 349 -11.48 1.76 -22.28
C ARG A 349 -12.09 2.73 -21.25
N LEU A 350 -11.46 2.85 -20.06
CA LEU A 350 -11.95 3.78 -19.03
C LEU A 350 -11.90 5.24 -19.49
N THR A 351 -10.85 5.62 -20.22
CA THR A 351 -10.70 6.99 -20.75
C THR A 351 -11.72 7.29 -21.85
N GLU A 352 -11.91 6.39 -22.79
CA GLU A 352 -12.91 6.52 -23.88
C GLU A 352 -14.33 6.66 -23.33
N GLU A 353 -14.64 5.97 -22.23
CA GLU A 353 -15.94 6.03 -21.57
C GLU A 353 -16.06 7.21 -20.56
N GLY A 354 -15.04 8.04 -20.47
CA GLY A 354 -15.05 9.28 -19.65
C GLY A 354 -15.04 9.01 -18.15
N PHE A 355 -14.41 7.91 -17.68
CA PHE A 355 -14.14 7.71 -16.27
C PHE A 355 -12.93 8.52 -15.82
N ASP A 356 -13.05 9.18 -14.67
CA ASP A 356 -11.93 9.89 -14.05
C ASP A 356 -11.02 8.88 -13.33
N ILE A 357 -9.88 8.63 -13.92
CA ILE A 357 -8.82 7.73 -13.38
C ILE A 357 -7.63 8.50 -12.80
N GLY A 358 -7.79 9.81 -12.55
CA GLY A 358 -6.71 10.66 -12.05
C GLY A 358 -5.48 10.70 -12.97
N CYS A 359 -4.32 10.78 -12.34
CA CYS A 359 -3.01 10.80 -13.03
C CYS A 359 -2.33 9.41 -13.06
N SER A 360 -3.09 8.33 -12.92
CA SER A 360 -2.51 6.98 -12.89
C SER A 360 -1.77 6.64 -14.17
N VAL A 361 -0.57 6.11 -14.01
CA VAL A 361 0.30 5.60 -15.09
C VAL A 361 0.81 4.19 -14.83
N SER A 362 0.33 3.53 -13.76
CA SER A 362 0.73 2.18 -13.36
C SER A 362 -0.40 1.15 -13.54
N ALA A 363 -0.26 -0.01 -12.89
CA ALA A 363 -1.28 -1.05 -12.86
C ALA A 363 -2.42 -0.80 -11.84
N ILE A 364 -2.47 0.38 -11.24
CA ILE A 364 -3.46 0.81 -10.26
C ILE A 364 -4.34 1.88 -10.89
N PHE A 365 -5.66 1.68 -10.89
CA PHE A 365 -6.62 2.66 -11.41
C PHE A 365 -7.54 3.15 -10.30
N PRO A 366 -7.40 4.42 -9.88
CA PRO A 366 -8.39 5.08 -9.04
C PRO A 366 -9.57 5.52 -9.92
N ILE A 367 -10.72 4.91 -9.77
CA ILE A 367 -11.95 5.41 -10.41
C ILE A 367 -12.61 6.35 -9.41
N MET A 368 -12.53 7.66 -9.70
CA MET A 368 -12.92 8.70 -8.75
C MET A 368 -14.44 8.79 -8.61
N VAL A 369 -14.92 8.65 -7.38
CA VAL A 369 -16.35 8.73 -7.01
C VAL A 369 -16.64 9.97 -6.15
N ARG A 370 -15.69 10.37 -5.28
CA ARG A 370 -15.73 11.56 -4.41
C ARG A 370 -16.85 11.57 -3.36
N ASP A 371 -17.48 10.43 -3.12
CA ASP A 371 -18.54 10.24 -2.14
C ASP A 371 -18.43 8.86 -1.49
N ASN A 372 -18.27 8.81 -0.17
CA ASN A 372 -18.06 7.56 0.57
C ASN A 372 -19.24 6.59 0.43
N LYS A 373 -20.49 7.10 0.50
CA LYS A 373 -21.67 6.27 0.40
C LYS A 373 -21.82 5.67 -0.99
N LYS A 374 -21.63 6.50 -2.04
CA LYS A 374 -21.67 6.04 -3.43
C LYS A 374 -20.58 5.00 -3.72
N VAL A 375 -19.38 5.12 -3.15
CA VAL A 375 -18.32 4.10 -3.29
C VAL A 375 -18.84 2.73 -2.85
N TYR A 376 -19.49 2.65 -1.69
CA TYR A 376 -20.04 1.39 -1.19
C TYR A 376 -21.25 0.92 -2.00
N GLU A 377 -22.12 1.85 -2.49
CA GLU A 377 -23.23 1.52 -3.38
C GLU A 377 -22.74 0.89 -4.67
N ILE A 378 -21.73 1.49 -5.32
CA ILE A 378 -21.15 0.98 -6.56
C ILE A 378 -20.45 -0.35 -6.31
N ALA A 379 -19.66 -0.47 -5.23
CA ALA A 379 -19.00 -1.72 -4.88
C ALA A 379 -20.02 -2.86 -4.68
N ARG A 380 -21.14 -2.61 -3.99
CA ARG A 380 -22.25 -3.57 -3.83
C ARG A 380 -22.86 -3.98 -5.16
N GLU A 381 -23.11 -3.04 -6.07
CA GLU A 381 -23.67 -3.34 -7.38
C GLU A 381 -22.69 -4.15 -8.26
N LEU A 382 -21.38 -3.92 -8.13
CA LEU A 382 -20.34 -4.75 -8.74
C LEU A 382 -20.33 -6.16 -8.14
N GLN A 383 -20.42 -6.26 -6.81
CA GLN A 383 -20.48 -7.54 -6.11
C GLN A 383 -21.66 -8.42 -6.57
N LYS A 384 -22.82 -7.84 -6.80
CA LYS A 384 -23.98 -8.57 -7.37
C LYS A 384 -23.72 -9.14 -8.76
N ARG A 385 -22.74 -8.61 -9.48
CA ARG A 385 -22.30 -9.05 -10.81
C ARG A 385 -21.05 -9.96 -10.77
N CYS A 386 -20.73 -10.48 -9.58
CA CYS A 386 -19.52 -11.28 -9.34
C CYS A 386 -18.22 -10.54 -9.70
N ILE A 387 -18.18 -9.21 -9.51
CA ILE A 387 -17.00 -8.37 -9.69
C ILE A 387 -16.62 -7.79 -8.34
N PHE A 388 -15.38 -8.05 -7.88
CA PHE A 388 -14.89 -7.62 -6.59
C PHE A 388 -13.81 -6.54 -6.72
N VAL A 389 -14.15 -5.31 -6.29
CA VAL A 389 -13.30 -4.12 -6.33
C VAL A 389 -13.24 -3.49 -4.94
N SER A 390 -12.08 -2.96 -4.55
CA SER A 390 -11.93 -2.23 -3.29
C SER A 390 -12.53 -0.84 -3.36
N GLY A 391 -13.48 -0.55 -2.47
CA GLY A 391 -13.92 0.80 -2.19
C GLY A 391 -12.95 1.47 -1.20
N ILE A 392 -12.30 2.54 -1.63
CA ILE A 392 -11.32 3.28 -0.82
C ILE A 392 -11.96 4.57 -0.32
N THR A 393 -12.04 4.66 1.00
CA THR A 393 -12.61 5.79 1.74
C THR A 393 -11.68 6.21 2.87
N TYR A 394 -12.06 7.17 3.68
CA TYR A 394 -11.33 7.51 4.90
C TYR A 394 -11.13 6.25 5.80
N PRO A 395 -9.96 6.01 6.42
CA PRO A 395 -8.79 6.92 6.53
C PRO A 395 -7.77 6.81 5.39
N ALA A 396 -7.93 5.89 4.45
CA ALA A 396 -6.93 5.66 3.40
C ALA A 396 -6.82 6.83 2.39
N VAL A 397 -7.92 7.57 2.20
CA VAL A 397 -7.99 8.80 1.41
C VAL A 397 -8.91 9.81 2.07
N ARG A 398 -8.79 11.10 1.71
CA ARG A 398 -9.73 12.14 2.16
C ARG A 398 -11.13 11.84 1.63
N THR A 399 -12.17 12.29 2.34
CA THR A 399 -13.58 12.03 1.96
C THR A 399 -13.91 12.47 0.52
N LYS A 400 -13.35 13.64 0.10
CA LYS A 400 -13.52 14.15 -1.28
C LYS A 400 -12.69 13.43 -2.33
N GLU A 401 -11.91 12.45 -1.91
CA GLU A 401 -11.04 11.62 -2.76
C GLU A 401 -11.46 10.16 -2.75
N ALA A 402 -12.64 9.86 -2.19
CA ALA A 402 -13.22 8.52 -2.17
C ALA A 402 -13.34 7.95 -3.59
N ARG A 403 -12.92 6.71 -3.77
CA ARG A 403 -12.75 6.07 -5.08
C ARG A 403 -12.93 4.57 -5.02
N LEU A 404 -13.13 3.95 -6.17
CA LEU A 404 -12.84 2.53 -6.34
C LEU A 404 -11.37 2.39 -6.72
N ARG A 405 -10.67 1.43 -6.13
CA ARG A 405 -9.28 1.12 -6.50
C ARG A 405 -9.23 -0.22 -7.23
N VAL A 406 -8.94 -0.15 -8.51
CA VAL A 406 -8.81 -1.31 -9.39
C VAL A 406 -7.34 -1.62 -9.58
N SER A 407 -6.92 -2.84 -9.20
CA SER A 407 -5.58 -3.37 -9.49
C SER A 407 -5.67 -4.32 -10.68
N VAL A 408 -4.87 -4.07 -11.72
CA VAL A 408 -4.76 -4.94 -12.89
C VAL A 408 -3.62 -5.92 -12.69
N LEU A 409 -3.87 -7.19 -13.05
CA LEU A 409 -2.90 -8.27 -12.96
C LEU A 409 -2.56 -8.81 -14.35
N ALA A 410 -1.37 -9.40 -14.49
CA ALA A 410 -1.00 -10.14 -15.68
C ALA A 410 -1.93 -11.33 -15.97
N SER A 411 -2.52 -11.90 -14.91
CA SER A 411 -3.46 -13.03 -14.98
C SER A 411 -4.90 -12.65 -15.31
N HIS A 412 -5.25 -11.36 -15.43
CA HIS A 412 -6.54 -10.95 -15.98
C HIS A 412 -6.64 -11.27 -17.46
N GLU A 413 -7.82 -11.71 -17.90
CA GLU A 413 -8.18 -11.80 -19.31
C GLU A 413 -8.91 -10.53 -19.76
N ILE A 414 -8.84 -10.22 -21.04
CA ILE A 414 -9.45 -9.00 -21.62
C ILE A 414 -10.96 -8.97 -21.38
N GLU A 415 -11.60 -10.12 -21.42
CA GLU A 415 -13.04 -10.30 -21.18
C GLU A 415 -13.44 -9.87 -19.77
N GLN A 416 -12.60 -10.13 -18.77
CA GLN A 416 -12.84 -9.67 -17.39
C GLN A 416 -12.75 -8.15 -17.32
N LEU A 417 -11.75 -7.55 -17.96
CA LEU A 417 -11.58 -6.09 -17.99
C LEU A 417 -12.76 -5.41 -18.67
N GLU A 418 -13.26 -5.98 -19.77
CA GLU A 418 -14.45 -5.46 -20.46
C GLU A 418 -15.73 -5.64 -19.64
N GLN A 419 -15.86 -6.77 -18.93
CA GLN A 419 -16.95 -6.98 -17.96
C GLN A 419 -16.97 -5.88 -16.90
N LEU A 420 -15.81 -5.50 -16.34
CA LEU A 420 -15.72 -4.42 -15.37
C LEU A 420 -16.21 -3.09 -15.96
N VAL A 421 -15.72 -2.73 -17.16
CA VAL A 421 -16.11 -1.46 -17.82
C VAL A 421 -17.60 -1.44 -18.10
N THR A 422 -18.16 -2.51 -18.66
CA THR A 422 -19.58 -2.64 -18.95
C THR A 422 -20.43 -2.50 -17.68
N ALA A 423 -20.02 -3.18 -16.60
CA ALA A 423 -20.74 -3.08 -15.31
C ALA A 423 -20.69 -1.66 -14.74
N LEU A 424 -19.55 -0.96 -14.83
CA LEU A 424 -19.43 0.43 -14.39
C LEU A 424 -20.32 1.37 -15.20
N LEU A 425 -20.41 1.17 -16.51
CA LEU A 425 -21.30 1.95 -17.40
C LEU A 425 -22.79 1.77 -17.03
N GLU A 426 -23.19 0.54 -16.77
CA GLU A 426 -24.56 0.24 -16.34
C GLU A 426 -24.88 0.87 -14.98
N ILE A 427 -23.97 0.73 -14.01
CA ILE A 427 -24.14 1.28 -12.67
C ILE A 427 -24.19 2.81 -12.72
N ARG A 428 -23.36 3.46 -13.54
CA ARG A 428 -23.34 4.93 -13.71
C ARG A 428 -24.68 5.51 -14.17
N LYS A 429 -25.53 4.75 -14.89
CA LYS A 429 -26.88 5.18 -15.27
C LYS A 429 -27.81 5.39 -14.06
N SER A 430 -27.63 4.61 -13.00
CA SER A 430 -28.45 4.68 -11.79
C SER A 430 -27.77 5.41 -10.62
N ILE A 431 -26.45 5.32 -10.54
CA ILE A 431 -25.61 5.98 -9.53
C ILE A 431 -24.58 6.82 -10.28
N PRO A 432 -24.84 8.11 -10.58
CA PRO A 432 -23.89 8.97 -11.28
C PRO A 432 -22.61 9.25 -10.47
N PHE A 433 -21.45 9.07 -11.11
CA PHE A 433 -20.12 9.34 -10.53
C PHE A 433 -19.10 9.67 -11.62
#